data_cb440c55a38a53ec7ff732a57a668f07
#
_entry.id   cb440c55a38a53ec7ff732a57a668f07
#
_cell.length_a   1.000
_cell.length_b   1.000
_cell.length_c   1.000
_cell.angle_alpha   90.00
_cell.angle_beta   90.00
_cell.angle_gamma   90.00
#
_symmetry.space_group_name_H-M   'P 1'
#
loop_
_entity.id
_entity.type
_entity.pdbx_description
1 polymer ?
#
loop_
_entity_poly.entity_id
_entity_poly.type
_entity_poly.pdbx_seq_one_letter_code
_entity_poly.pdbx_strand_id
1 'polypeptide(L)'
;MVFVILRKTFFYRIFVLPISVAMTSLVYAHGVAEGDATFIEQANGAQLFPFIYLGAKHMVTGYDHLLFLIGVIFFLYKMKDVAVYVTLFAVGHSVTLLYGVLSGTHVNPYLVDAIIGFSIVYKALDNLGAFKRWFGFQPNTKAAVLIFGFFHGLG
;
A
#
# COMPACT_ATOMS: atom_id res chain seq x y z
N MET A 1 2.02 -25.85 30.52
CA MET A 1 1.22 -25.92 29.27
C MET A 1 0.06 -24.91 29.26
N VAL A 2 -0.72 -24.75 30.33
CA VAL A 2 -1.85 -23.82 30.43
C VAL A 2 -1.44 -22.33 30.26
N PHE A 3 -0.33 -21.90 30.83
CA PHE A 3 0.16 -20.50 30.74
C PHE A 3 0.53 -20.05 29.31
N VAL A 4 1.00 -20.98 28.46
CA VAL A 4 1.34 -20.67 27.05
C VAL A 4 0.07 -20.51 26.21
N ILE A 5 -0.99 -21.24 26.53
CA ILE A 5 -2.29 -21.15 25.83
C ILE A 5 -2.98 -19.83 26.18
N LEU A 6 -2.97 -19.45 27.46
CA LEU A 6 -3.56 -18.18 27.92
C LEU A 6 -2.85 -16.94 27.32
N ARG A 7 -1.53 -17.01 27.15
CA ARG A 7 -0.75 -15.92 26.52
C ARG A 7 -1.02 -15.79 25.03
N LYS A 8 -1.22 -16.91 24.32
CA LYS A 8 -1.61 -16.89 22.89
C LYS A 8 -3.03 -16.36 22.70
N THR A 9 -4.00 -16.80 23.49
CA THR A 9 -5.39 -16.32 23.40
C THR A 9 -5.53 -14.85 23.78
N PHE A 10 -4.74 -14.34 24.74
CA PHE A 10 -4.69 -12.95 25.12
C PHE A 10 -4.14 -12.08 23.97
N PHE A 11 -3.07 -12.54 23.30
CA PHE A 11 -2.48 -11.85 22.14
C PHE A 11 -3.47 -11.78 20.96
N TYR A 12 -4.18 -12.87 20.67
CA TYR A 12 -5.21 -12.92 19.64
C TYR A 12 -6.36 -11.95 19.92
N ARG A 13 -6.82 -11.87 21.16
CA ARG A 13 -7.94 -10.97 21.54
C ARG A 13 -7.56 -9.50 21.54
N ILE A 14 -6.33 -9.13 21.90
CA ILE A 14 -5.89 -7.74 21.97
C ILE A 14 -5.43 -7.20 20.60
N PHE A 15 -4.81 -8.03 19.78
CA PHE A 15 -4.21 -7.58 18.51
C PHE A 15 -4.96 -8.02 17.27
N VAL A 16 -5.44 -9.24 17.21
CA VAL A 16 -6.07 -9.78 15.98
C VAL A 16 -7.52 -9.32 15.85
N LEU A 17 -8.31 -9.31 16.93
CA LEU A 17 -9.70 -8.86 16.90
C LEU A 17 -9.86 -7.36 16.58
N PRO A 18 -9.12 -6.43 17.20
CA PRO A 18 -9.19 -5.01 16.80
C PRO A 18 -8.70 -4.74 15.40
N ILE A 19 -7.66 -5.47 14.94
CA ILE A 19 -7.16 -5.35 13.57
C ILE A 19 -8.20 -5.86 12.56
N SER A 20 -8.86 -6.98 12.82
CA SER A 20 -9.91 -7.51 11.93
C SER A 20 -11.15 -6.60 11.89
N VAL A 21 -11.53 -5.98 13.00
CA VAL A 21 -12.64 -5.00 13.04
C VAL A 21 -12.26 -3.69 12.36
N ALA A 22 -11.01 -3.23 12.52
CA ALA A 22 -10.50 -2.06 11.81
C ALA A 22 -10.42 -2.29 10.29
N MET A 23 -10.15 -3.52 9.84
CA MET A 23 -10.10 -3.85 8.42
C MET A 23 -11.48 -3.91 7.75
N THR A 24 -12.57 -4.13 8.47
CA THR A 24 -13.92 -4.10 7.88
C THR A 24 -14.41 -2.71 7.53
N SER A 25 -13.83 -1.66 8.15
CA SER A 25 -14.12 -0.26 7.79
C SER A 25 -13.23 0.27 6.65
N LEU A 26 -12.25 -0.50 6.19
CA LEU A 26 -11.26 -0.09 5.17
C LEU A 26 -11.68 -0.45 3.74
N VAL A 27 -12.87 -1.01 3.54
CA VAL A 27 -13.38 -1.42 2.22
C VAL A 27 -13.63 -0.23 1.26
N TYR A 28 -13.52 1.00 1.75
CA TYR A 28 -13.65 2.23 0.95
C TYR A 28 -12.29 2.94 0.72
N ALA A 29 -11.17 2.23 0.80
CA ALA A 29 -9.84 2.85 0.71
C ALA A 29 -9.43 3.24 -0.72
N HIS A 30 -10.13 2.75 -1.75
CA HIS A 30 -9.86 3.06 -3.15
C HIS A 30 -10.92 3.98 -3.72
N GLY A 31 -10.51 5.16 -4.02
CA GLY A 31 -11.28 6.19 -4.70
C GLY A 31 -10.81 7.59 -4.28
N VAL A 32 -10.72 8.48 -5.24
CA VAL A 32 -10.58 9.91 -4.98
C VAL A 32 -11.82 10.34 -4.22
N ALA A 33 -11.68 11.09 -3.12
CA ALA A 33 -12.83 11.60 -2.37
C ALA A 33 -13.78 12.35 -3.33
N GLU A 34 -15.11 12.17 -3.15
CA GLU A 34 -16.10 12.71 -4.12
C GLU A 34 -15.90 14.19 -4.47
N GLY A 35 -15.51 15.03 -3.48
CA GLY A 35 -15.21 16.43 -3.72
C GLY A 35 -13.96 16.66 -4.58
N ASP A 36 -12.96 15.80 -4.47
CA ASP A 36 -11.74 15.88 -5.26
C ASP A 36 -11.98 15.35 -6.69
N ALA A 37 -12.81 14.31 -6.85
CA ALA A 37 -13.23 13.80 -8.16
C ALA A 37 -13.99 14.88 -8.95
N THR A 38 -14.95 15.55 -8.32
CA THR A 38 -15.69 16.65 -8.93
C THR A 38 -14.77 17.80 -9.35
N PHE A 39 -13.77 18.13 -8.54
CA PHE A 39 -12.79 19.15 -8.89
C PHE A 39 -11.95 18.73 -10.11
N ILE A 40 -11.52 17.47 -10.18
CA ILE A 40 -10.74 16.94 -11.31
C ILE A 40 -11.55 16.99 -12.60
N GLU A 41 -12.83 16.59 -12.57
CA GLU A 41 -13.73 16.62 -13.72
C GLU A 41 -14.00 18.04 -14.24
N GLN A 42 -14.04 19.03 -13.35
CA GLN A 42 -14.29 20.44 -13.69
C GLN A 42 -13.00 21.20 -14.04
N ALA A 43 -11.83 20.63 -13.79
CA ALA A 43 -10.56 21.28 -14.04
C ALA A 43 -10.29 21.42 -15.54
N ASN A 44 -10.25 22.65 -16.03
CA ASN A 44 -9.86 22.97 -17.41
C ASN A 44 -8.36 23.27 -17.49
N GLY A 45 -7.62 22.45 -18.24
CA GLY A 45 -6.19 22.62 -18.48
C GLY A 45 -5.29 22.11 -17.36
N ALA A 46 -3.99 22.28 -17.54
CA ALA A 46 -2.97 21.79 -16.61
C ALA A 46 -2.85 22.68 -15.37
N GLN A 47 -3.52 22.32 -14.30
CA GLN A 47 -3.45 22.99 -12.99
C GLN A 47 -2.44 22.26 -12.07
N LEU A 48 -1.15 22.51 -12.29
CA LEU A 48 -0.06 21.76 -11.68
C LEU A 48 -0.13 21.70 -10.15
N PHE A 49 -0.30 22.83 -9.47
CA PHE A 49 -0.31 22.87 -7.99
C PHE A 49 -1.49 22.13 -7.36
N PRO A 50 -2.75 22.32 -7.81
CA PRO A 50 -3.88 21.53 -7.35
C PRO A 50 -3.66 20.02 -7.56
N PHE A 51 -3.17 19.59 -8.70
CA PHE A 51 -2.93 18.17 -8.98
C PHE A 51 -1.79 17.58 -8.13
N ILE A 52 -0.72 18.32 -7.87
CA ILE A 52 0.31 17.90 -6.91
C ILE A 52 -0.29 17.75 -5.52
N TYR A 53 -1.09 18.71 -5.07
CA TYR A 53 -1.74 18.62 -3.76
C TYR A 53 -2.69 17.43 -3.66
N LEU A 54 -3.53 17.21 -4.67
CA LEU A 54 -4.46 16.06 -4.69
C LEU A 54 -3.74 14.72 -4.71
N GLY A 55 -2.66 14.60 -5.48
CA GLY A 55 -1.82 13.40 -5.49
C GLY A 55 -1.17 13.14 -4.15
N ALA A 56 -0.62 14.17 -3.50
CA ALA A 56 -0.06 14.06 -2.16
C ALA A 56 -1.13 13.69 -1.13
N LYS A 57 -2.31 14.31 -1.21
CA LYS A 57 -3.46 14.00 -0.37
C LYS A 57 -3.89 12.55 -0.53
N HIS A 58 -4.04 12.06 -1.75
CA HIS A 58 -4.39 10.66 -2.05
C HIS A 58 -3.40 9.68 -1.42
N MET A 59 -2.09 9.93 -1.59
CA MET A 59 -1.04 9.10 -1.00
C MET A 59 -1.08 9.04 0.53
N VAL A 60 -1.48 10.12 1.20
CA VAL A 60 -1.56 10.19 2.66
C VAL A 60 -2.90 9.68 3.20
N THR A 61 -3.97 9.81 2.43
CA THR A 61 -5.30 9.32 2.84
C THR A 61 -5.57 7.87 2.47
N GLY A 62 -4.82 7.30 1.52
CA GLY A 62 -4.86 5.88 1.18
C GLY A 62 -4.20 5.04 2.27
N TYR A 63 -5.00 4.46 3.17
CA TYR A 63 -4.49 3.66 4.29
C TYR A 63 -3.66 2.45 3.85
N ASP A 64 -3.97 1.87 2.73
CA ASP A 64 -3.24 0.78 2.10
C ASP A 64 -1.83 1.20 1.66
N HIS A 65 -1.69 2.36 1.03
CA HIS A 65 -0.39 2.95 0.71
C HIS A 65 0.44 3.18 1.98
N LEU A 66 -0.18 3.76 3.01
CA LEU A 66 0.50 4.01 4.28
C LEU A 66 0.91 2.72 4.98
N LEU A 67 0.03 1.72 5.05
CA LEU A 67 0.35 0.43 5.67
C LEU A 67 1.48 -0.30 4.95
N PHE A 68 1.46 -0.31 3.62
CA PHE A 68 2.54 -0.89 2.83
C PHE A 68 3.85 -0.15 3.05
N LEU A 69 3.86 1.19 2.96
CA LEU A 69 5.05 2.01 3.17
C LEU A 69 5.59 1.87 4.59
N ILE A 70 4.73 1.87 5.62
CA ILE A 70 5.15 1.61 7.00
C ILE A 70 5.84 0.23 7.09
N GLY A 71 5.27 -0.81 6.49
CA GLY A 71 5.88 -2.13 6.43
C GLY A 71 7.25 -2.14 5.74
N VAL A 72 7.42 -1.31 4.71
CA VAL A 72 8.70 -1.17 3.99
C VAL A 72 9.74 -0.43 4.83
N ILE A 73 9.37 0.73 5.42
CA ILE A 73 10.33 1.62 6.09
C ILE A 73 10.62 1.21 7.54
N PHE A 74 9.79 0.38 8.15
CA PHE A 74 9.89 0.04 9.58
C PHE A 74 11.27 -0.50 9.99
N PHE A 75 11.95 -1.22 9.11
CA PHE A 75 13.29 -1.77 9.35
C PHE A 75 14.42 -0.96 8.70
N LEU A 76 14.12 0.22 8.15
CA LEU A 76 15.12 1.08 7.53
C LEU A 76 15.63 2.11 8.54
N TYR A 77 16.93 2.08 8.77
CA TYR A 77 17.59 2.99 9.74
C TYR A 77 18.22 4.23 9.09
N LYS A 78 18.31 4.26 7.75
CA LYS A 78 18.96 5.35 7.02
C LYS A 78 17.94 6.07 6.15
N MET A 79 17.87 7.39 6.27
CA MET A 79 16.99 8.22 5.46
C MET A 79 17.20 8.06 3.94
N LYS A 80 18.44 7.77 3.51
CA LYS A 80 18.74 7.47 2.09
C LYS A 80 17.99 6.22 1.61
N ASP A 81 17.94 5.17 2.43
CA ASP A 81 17.23 3.94 2.07
C ASP A 81 15.73 4.21 2.03
N VAL A 82 15.18 4.94 3.00
CA VAL A 82 13.77 5.36 3.00
C VAL A 82 13.46 6.12 1.71
N ALA A 83 14.25 7.11 1.33
CA ALA A 83 14.06 7.89 0.12
C ALA A 83 14.05 6.99 -1.14
N VAL A 84 14.98 6.02 -1.23
CA VAL A 84 15.04 5.08 -2.37
C VAL A 84 13.76 4.25 -2.46
N TYR A 85 13.29 3.66 -1.36
CA TYR A 85 12.09 2.81 -1.37
C TYR A 85 10.82 3.60 -1.66
N VAL A 86 10.66 4.78 -1.05
CA VAL A 86 9.51 5.67 -1.32
C VAL A 86 9.52 6.11 -2.78
N THR A 87 10.68 6.46 -3.34
CA THR A 87 10.81 6.84 -4.75
C THR A 87 10.47 5.67 -5.68
N LEU A 88 10.96 4.45 -5.42
CA LEU A 88 10.65 3.28 -6.23
C LEU A 88 9.14 3.00 -6.24
N PHE A 89 8.50 3.07 -5.08
CA PHE A 89 7.04 2.93 -4.98
C PHE A 89 6.31 4.01 -5.77
N ALA A 90 6.67 5.29 -5.55
CA ALA A 90 6.05 6.43 -6.23
C ALA A 90 6.22 6.36 -7.76
N VAL A 91 7.39 5.95 -8.25
CA VAL A 91 7.64 5.77 -9.69
C VAL A 91 6.74 4.67 -10.25
N GLY A 92 6.70 3.49 -9.61
CA GLY A 92 5.83 2.39 -10.04
C GLY A 92 4.36 2.82 -10.10
N HIS A 93 3.87 3.44 -9.02
CA HIS A 93 2.50 3.96 -8.91
C HIS A 93 2.18 5.00 -10.00
N SER A 94 3.04 6.00 -10.17
CA SER A 94 2.82 7.08 -11.14
C SER A 94 2.82 6.59 -12.59
N VAL A 95 3.67 5.62 -12.92
CA VAL A 95 3.73 5.04 -14.29
C VAL A 95 2.42 4.35 -14.64
N THR A 96 1.89 3.51 -13.77
CA THR A 96 0.64 2.79 -14.04
C THR A 96 -0.59 3.66 -13.94
N LEU A 97 -0.62 4.62 -13.01
CA LEU A 97 -1.68 5.63 -12.94
C LEU A 97 -1.75 6.43 -14.25
N LEU A 98 -0.61 6.93 -14.72
CA LEU A 98 -0.54 7.68 -15.98
C LEU A 98 -0.93 6.82 -17.18
N TYR A 99 -0.47 5.56 -17.22
CA TYR A 99 -0.87 4.61 -18.25
C TYR A 99 -2.38 4.35 -18.24
N GLY A 100 -2.98 4.12 -17.07
CA GLY A 100 -4.43 3.93 -16.91
C GLY A 100 -5.24 5.11 -17.44
N VAL A 101 -4.84 6.33 -17.05
CA VAL A 101 -5.49 7.57 -17.49
C VAL A 101 -5.37 7.77 -19.01
N LEU A 102 -4.18 7.60 -19.58
CA LEU A 102 -3.93 7.84 -21.00
C LEU A 102 -4.53 6.75 -21.91
N SER A 103 -4.57 5.50 -21.46
CA SER A 103 -5.10 4.38 -22.23
C SER A 103 -6.59 4.15 -22.06
N GLY A 104 -7.23 4.81 -21.07
CA GLY A 104 -8.61 4.53 -20.68
C GLY A 104 -8.81 3.10 -20.17
N THR A 105 -7.75 2.45 -19.69
CA THR A 105 -7.83 1.07 -19.20
C THR A 105 -8.43 1.07 -17.80
N HIS A 106 -9.53 0.35 -17.63
CA HIS A 106 -10.14 0.12 -16.33
C HIS A 106 -9.85 -1.30 -15.85
N VAL A 107 -9.19 -1.42 -14.73
CA VAL A 107 -8.94 -2.70 -14.05
C VAL A 107 -10.04 -2.90 -13.00
N ASN A 108 -10.41 -4.16 -12.75
CA ASN A 108 -11.39 -4.46 -11.72
C ASN A 108 -10.86 -4.02 -10.34
N PRO A 109 -11.53 -3.07 -9.64
CA PRO A 109 -11.06 -2.53 -8.37
C PRO A 109 -10.84 -3.61 -7.29
N TYR A 110 -11.72 -4.61 -7.23
CA TYR A 110 -11.60 -5.70 -6.24
C TYR A 110 -10.33 -6.54 -6.45
N LEU A 111 -9.90 -6.69 -7.71
CA LEU A 111 -8.65 -7.39 -8.01
C LEU A 111 -7.44 -6.56 -7.56
N VAL A 112 -7.48 -5.26 -7.79
CA VAL A 112 -6.42 -4.34 -7.37
C VAL A 112 -6.33 -4.34 -5.84
N ASP A 113 -7.46 -4.19 -5.14
CA ASP A 113 -7.53 -4.23 -3.67
C ASP A 113 -6.96 -5.54 -3.10
N ALA A 114 -7.30 -6.68 -3.73
CA ALA A 114 -6.76 -7.96 -3.32
C ALA A 114 -5.24 -8.04 -3.47
N ILE A 115 -4.67 -7.51 -4.56
CA ILE A 115 -3.22 -7.47 -4.79
C ILE A 115 -2.54 -6.52 -3.80
N ILE A 116 -3.16 -5.38 -3.52
CA ILE A 116 -2.67 -4.42 -2.53
C ILE A 116 -2.65 -5.05 -1.13
N GLY A 117 -3.76 -5.66 -0.72
CA GLY A 117 -3.82 -6.41 0.54
C GLY A 117 -2.75 -7.51 0.61
N PHE A 118 -2.54 -8.24 -0.49
CA PHE A 118 -1.48 -9.23 -0.60
C PHE A 118 -0.08 -8.62 -0.46
N SER A 119 0.16 -7.41 -1.00
CA SER A 119 1.46 -6.73 -0.88
C SER A 119 1.84 -6.43 0.57
N ILE A 120 0.85 -6.08 1.41
CA ILE A 120 1.04 -5.84 2.85
C ILE A 120 1.42 -7.16 3.56
N VAL A 121 0.69 -8.24 3.26
CA VAL A 121 1.01 -9.59 3.81
C VAL A 121 2.38 -10.04 3.34
N TYR A 122 2.69 -9.90 2.05
CA TYR A 122 4.00 -10.21 1.49
C TYR A 122 5.11 -9.48 2.25
N LYS A 123 4.95 -8.17 2.44
CA LYS A 123 5.97 -7.37 3.14
C LYS A 123 6.11 -7.74 4.62
N ALA A 124 5.02 -8.09 5.28
CA ALA A 124 5.07 -8.60 6.64
C ALA A 124 5.86 -9.92 6.73
N LEU A 125 5.64 -10.85 5.80
CA LEU A 125 6.38 -12.12 5.72
C LEU A 125 7.86 -11.90 5.38
N ASP A 126 8.16 -10.97 4.48
CA ASP A 126 9.53 -10.55 4.14
C ASP A 126 10.27 -10.03 5.39
N ASN A 127 9.63 -9.14 6.14
CA ASN A 127 10.16 -8.56 7.37
C ASN A 127 10.40 -9.61 8.48
N LEU A 128 9.57 -10.65 8.54
CA LEU A 128 9.73 -11.77 9.48
C LEU A 128 10.79 -12.80 9.04
N GLY A 129 11.39 -12.61 7.87
CA GLY A 129 12.36 -13.54 7.29
C GLY A 129 11.74 -14.88 6.89
N ALA A 130 10.42 -14.92 6.66
CA ALA A 130 9.69 -16.13 6.32
C ALA A 130 10.20 -16.75 5.02
N PHE A 131 10.47 -15.94 3.99
CA PHE A 131 10.97 -16.41 2.69
C PHE A 131 12.33 -17.12 2.83
N LYS A 132 13.25 -16.55 3.61
CA LYS A 132 14.55 -17.17 3.87
C LYS A 132 14.39 -18.50 4.63
N ARG A 133 13.43 -18.55 5.56
CA ARG A 133 13.17 -19.77 6.37
C ARG A 133 12.50 -20.87 5.57
N TRP A 134 11.56 -20.53 4.68
CA TRP A 134 10.77 -21.51 3.93
C TRP A 134 11.42 -21.94 2.61
N PHE A 135 12.07 -20.98 1.92
CA PHE A 135 12.57 -21.19 0.55
C PHE A 135 14.09 -21.06 0.45
N GLY A 136 14.79 -20.68 1.53
CA GLY A 136 16.25 -20.54 1.56
C GLY A 136 16.80 -19.27 0.91
N PHE A 137 15.95 -18.40 0.34
CA PHE A 137 16.35 -17.13 -0.28
C PHE A 137 15.55 -15.94 0.25
N GLN A 138 16.13 -14.75 0.16
CA GLN A 138 15.45 -13.50 0.49
C GLN A 138 15.14 -12.77 -0.82
N PRO A 139 13.86 -12.44 -1.10
CA PRO A 139 13.48 -11.66 -2.26
C PRO A 139 14.13 -10.27 -2.27
N ASN A 140 14.35 -9.72 -3.46
CA ASN A 140 14.86 -8.36 -3.59
C ASN A 140 13.75 -7.36 -3.23
N THR A 141 13.85 -6.76 -2.06
CA THR A 141 12.85 -5.83 -1.52
C THR A 141 12.64 -4.62 -2.42
N LYS A 142 13.70 -4.09 -3.09
CA LYS A 142 13.57 -2.95 -4.02
C LYS A 142 12.72 -3.31 -5.24
N ALA A 143 12.98 -4.48 -5.82
CA ALA A 143 12.17 -4.99 -6.94
C ALA A 143 10.71 -5.22 -6.52
N ALA A 144 10.48 -5.82 -5.36
CA ALA A 144 9.14 -6.04 -4.82
C ALA A 144 8.38 -4.72 -4.62
N VAL A 145 9.03 -3.71 -4.04
CA VAL A 145 8.41 -2.39 -3.80
C VAL A 145 8.03 -1.70 -5.12
N LEU A 146 8.89 -1.77 -6.13
CA LEU A 146 8.59 -1.22 -7.46
C LEU A 146 7.40 -1.95 -8.12
N ILE A 147 7.40 -3.29 -8.06
CA ILE A 147 6.31 -4.12 -8.64
C ILE A 147 4.99 -3.81 -7.94
N PHE A 148 4.96 -3.77 -6.61
CA PHE A 148 3.74 -3.42 -5.88
C PHE A 148 3.32 -1.97 -6.13
N GLY A 149 4.27 -1.04 -6.31
CA GLY A 149 3.96 0.31 -6.77
C GLY A 149 3.17 0.31 -8.07
N PHE A 150 3.56 -0.51 -9.06
CA PHE A 150 2.79 -0.65 -10.30
C PHE A 150 1.35 -1.11 -10.06
N PHE A 151 1.13 -2.07 -9.18
CA PHE A 151 -0.25 -2.52 -8.88
C PHE A 151 -1.07 -1.47 -8.13
N HIS A 152 -0.46 -0.73 -7.22
CA HIS A 152 -1.15 0.34 -6.48
C HIS A 152 -1.59 1.51 -7.39
N GLY A 153 -0.93 1.74 -8.51
CA GLY A 153 -1.31 2.77 -9.46
C GLY A 153 -2.41 2.36 -10.45
N LEU A 154 -2.92 1.13 -10.38
CA LEU A 154 -4.03 0.63 -11.20
C LEU A 154 -5.40 0.79 -10.51
N GLY A 155 -5.43 1.16 -9.24
CA GLY A 155 -6.62 1.33 -8.41
C GLY A 155 -7.28 2.69 -8.49
#